data_76458d71b5e2e0688e182a07c87281f5
#
_entry.id   76458d71b5e2e0688e182a07c87281f5
#
_cell.length_a   1.000
_cell.length_b   1.000
_cell.length_c   1.000
_cell.angle_alpha   90.00
_cell.angle_beta   90.00
_cell.angle_gamma   90.00
#
_symmetry.space_group_name_H-M   'P 1'
#
loop_
_entity.id
_entity.type
_entity.pdbx_description
1 polymer ?
#
loop_
_entity_poly.entity_id
_entity_poly.type
_entity_poly.pdbx_seq_one_letter_code
_entity_poly.pdbx_strand_id
1 'polypeptide(L)'
;MTAHRRVAITGIGMVTPVGHDAPTTWANLLAGRSGAGLIQNFDASGFTTRIGAEVKNFHAESIIEDRRLLKFASRSHRFALAAGEEALRDAGIRPENSTRQRWGFKIGRASCRERV
;
A
#
# COMPACT_ATOMS: atom_id res chain seq x y z
N MET A 1 13.78 33.52 -13.66
CA MET A 1 14.27 32.23 -13.09
C MET A 1 13.11 31.57 -12.39
N THR A 2 12.56 30.51 -12.95
CA THR A 2 11.50 29.71 -12.30
C THR A 2 12.15 28.92 -11.18
N ALA A 3 11.84 29.27 -9.94
CA ALA A 3 12.27 28.48 -8.80
C ALA A 3 11.64 27.07 -8.88
N HIS A 4 12.46 26.05 -9.12
CA HIS A 4 11.99 24.67 -9.08
C HIS A 4 11.49 24.34 -7.67
N ARG A 5 10.23 23.97 -7.55
CA ARG A 5 9.66 23.50 -6.28
C ARG A 5 10.35 22.19 -5.89
N ARG A 6 10.93 22.17 -4.72
CA ARG A 6 11.55 20.97 -4.15
C ARG A 6 10.48 20.17 -3.40
N VAL A 7 10.41 18.86 -3.66
CA VAL A 7 9.52 17.94 -2.98
C VAL A 7 10.38 16.91 -2.25
N ALA A 8 10.07 16.65 -0.99
CA ALA A 8 10.73 15.63 -0.18
C ALA A 8 9.75 14.49 0.12
N ILE A 9 10.21 13.25 0.02
CA ILE A 9 9.52 12.08 0.54
C ILE A 9 9.89 11.98 2.02
N THR A 10 8.90 12.06 2.91
CA THR A 10 9.11 12.10 4.35
C THR A 10 8.73 10.81 5.06
N GLY A 11 7.97 9.93 4.41
CA GLY A 11 7.61 8.64 4.96
C GLY A 11 7.19 7.66 3.88
N ILE A 12 7.39 6.39 4.13
CA ILE A 12 7.09 5.28 3.24
C ILE A 12 6.26 4.23 3.99
N GLY A 13 5.24 3.70 3.32
CA GLY A 13 4.48 2.55 3.79
C GLY A 13 4.19 1.60 2.64
N MET A 14 4.22 0.31 2.93
CA MET A 14 4.12 -0.74 1.91
C MET A 14 3.26 -1.90 2.39
N VAL A 15 2.44 -2.44 1.47
CA VAL A 15 1.83 -3.75 1.60
C VAL A 15 2.11 -4.51 0.32
N THR A 16 2.94 -5.54 0.40
CA THR A 16 3.44 -6.31 -0.74
C THR A 16 3.28 -7.81 -0.51
N PRO A 17 3.39 -8.63 -1.56
CA PRO A 17 3.39 -10.11 -1.41
C PRO A 17 4.56 -10.67 -0.60
N VAL A 18 5.61 -9.88 -0.36
CA VAL A 18 6.80 -10.30 0.41
C VAL A 18 6.89 -9.64 1.79
N GLY A 19 5.99 -8.68 2.11
CA GLY A 19 5.96 -8.04 3.43
C GLY A 19 4.76 -7.12 3.58
N HIS A 20 4.26 -6.95 4.80
CA HIS A 20 3.10 -6.11 5.10
C HIS A 20 3.48 -4.72 5.65
N ASP A 21 4.77 -4.43 5.65
CA ASP A 21 5.38 -3.16 6.03
C ASP A 21 6.66 -2.93 5.23
N ALA A 22 7.19 -1.71 5.23
CA ALA A 22 8.38 -1.35 4.47
C ALA A 22 9.65 -2.07 4.97
N PRO A 23 9.93 -2.18 6.29
CA PRO A 23 11.10 -2.90 6.78
C PRO A 23 11.09 -4.39 6.41
N THR A 24 9.96 -5.07 6.60
CA THR A 24 9.83 -6.51 6.26
C THR A 24 9.95 -6.73 4.75
N THR A 25 9.32 -5.90 3.95
CA THR A 25 9.43 -5.94 2.48
C THR A 25 10.88 -5.79 2.07
N TRP A 26 11.61 -4.81 2.61
CA TRP A 26 13.00 -4.56 2.29
C TRP A 26 13.92 -5.73 2.70
N ALA A 27 13.77 -6.24 3.91
CA ALA A 27 14.53 -7.39 4.39
C ALA A 27 14.34 -8.64 3.51
N ASN A 28 13.09 -8.90 3.10
CA ASN A 28 12.77 -10.05 2.24
C ASN A 28 13.28 -9.88 0.80
N LEU A 29 13.29 -8.65 0.26
CA LEU A 29 13.90 -8.36 -1.04
C LEU A 29 15.41 -8.59 -0.99
N LEU A 30 16.10 -8.11 0.04
CA LEU A 30 17.55 -8.36 0.23
C LEU A 30 17.87 -9.85 0.38
N ALA A 31 16.98 -10.62 1.00
CA ALA A 31 17.12 -12.07 1.15
C ALA A 31 16.75 -12.85 -0.13
N GLY A 32 16.39 -12.17 -1.23
CA GLY A 32 15.98 -12.80 -2.49
C GLY A 32 14.67 -13.58 -2.40
N ARG A 33 13.80 -13.29 -1.42
CA ARG A 33 12.52 -13.98 -1.28
C ARG A 33 11.54 -13.56 -2.35
N SER A 34 10.89 -14.54 -2.99
CA SER A 34 9.84 -14.31 -3.98
C SER A 34 8.46 -14.36 -3.32
N GLY A 35 7.62 -13.38 -3.67
CA GLY A 35 6.18 -13.40 -3.33
C GLY A 35 5.31 -14.13 -4.36
N ALA A 36 5.89 -14.59 -5.49
CA ALA A 36 5.16 -15.31 -6.51
C ALA A 36 4.95 -16.78 -6.11
N GLY A 37 3.79 -17.32 -6.43
CA GLY A 37 3.43 -18.70 -6.14
C GLY A 37 2.11 -19.06 -6.79
N LEU A 38 1.62 -20.28 -6.52
CA LEU A 38 0.30 -20.68 -7.00
C LEU A 38 -0.79 -19.80 -6.37
N ILE A 39 -1.76 -19.40 -7.18
CA ILE A 39 -2.91 -18.62 -6.75
C ILE A 39 -3.74 -19.47 -5.77
N GLN A 40 -4.07 -18.89 -4.61
CA GLN A 40 -4.82 -19.54 -3.54
C GLN A 40 -6.15 -18.84 -3.21
N ASN A 41 -6.32 -17.58 -3.63
CA ASN A 41 -7.52 -16.81 -3.31
C ASN A 41 -8.77 -17.25 -4.09
N PHE A 42 -8.59 -17.98 -5.18
CA PHE A 42 -9.68 -18.56 -5.99
C PHE A 42 -9.17 -19.80 -6.73
N ASP A 43 -10.11 -20.61 -7.25
CA ASP A 43 -9.76 -21.76 -8.08
C ASP A 43 -9.26 -21.29 -9.46
N ALA A 44 -7.95 -21.43 -9.67
CA ALA A 44 -7.28 -21.05 -10.91
C ALA A 44 -7.12 -22.23 -11.90
N SER A 45 -7.74 -23.40 -11.65
CA SER A 45 -7.56 -24.61 -12.47
C SER A 45 -7.98 -24.43 -13.93
N GLY A 46 -8.99 -23.60 -14.18
CA GLY A 46 -9.48 -23.27 -15.52
C GLY A 46 -8.67 -22.22 -16.29
N PHE A 47 -7.64 -21.63 -15.69
CA PHE A 47 -6.84 -20.60 -16.33
C PHE A 47 -5.49 -21.13 -16.84
N THR A 48 -5.00 -20.56 -17.93
CA THR A 48 -3.66 -20.88 -18.50
C THR A 48 -2.53 -20.48 -17.55
N THR A 49 -2.69 -19.37 -16.82
CA THR A 49 -1.74 -18.89 -15.81
C THR A 49 -2.32 -19.13 -14.42
N ARG A 50 -1.58 -19.88 -13.59
CA ARG A 50 -1.98 -20.26 -12.22
C ARG A 50 -1.04 -19.69 -11.17
N ILE A 51 -0.13 -18.81 -11.57
CA ILE A 51 0.87 -18.18 -10.72
C ILE A 51 0.52 -16.71 -10.57
N GLY A 52 0.61 -16.22 -9.33
CA GLY A 52 0.39 -14.82 -9.00
C GLY A 52 1.21 -14.43 -7.77
N ALA A 53 1.30 -13.15 -7.51
CA ALA A 53 1.92 -12.60 -6.31
C ALA A 53 0.81 -12.08 -5.39
N GLU A 54 0.35 -12.92 -4.47
CA GLU A 54 -0.75 -12.62 -3.56
C GLU A 54 -0.21 -12.11 -2.22
N VAL A 55 -0.85 -11.09 -1.67
CA VAL A 55 -0.64 -10.68 -0.27
C VAL A 55 -1.36 -11.68 0.62
N LYS A 56 -0.63 -12.55 1.28
CA LYS A 56 -1.16 -13.63 2.13
C LYS A 56 -1.21 -13.17 3.59
N ASN A 57 -2.18 -13.69 4.36
CA ASN A 57 -2.27 -13.48 5.82
C ASN A 57 -2.27 -12.00 6.24
N PHE A 58 -2.88 -11.14 5.42
CA PHE A 58 -3.00 -9.72 5.72
C PHE A 58 -4.28 -9.45 6.52
N HIS A 59 -4.10 -8.89 7.71
CA HIS A 59 -5.17 -8.53 8.64
C HIS A 59 -5.19 -7.00 8.82
N ALA A 60 -6.04 -6.33 8.06
CA ALA A 60 -6.18 -4.87 8.11
C ALA A 60 -6.64 -4.38 9.49
N GLU A 61 -7.36 -5.23 10.22
CA GLU A 61 -7.91 -4.97 11.54
C GLU A 61 -6.85 -4.71 12.63
N SER A 62 -5.64 -5.18 12.41
CA SER A 62 -4.51 -4.95 13.32
C SER A 62 -3.82 -3.61 13.12
N ILE A 63 -4.08 -2.95 11.98
CA ILE A 63 -3.40 -1.72 11.57
C ILE A 63 -4.37 -0.54 11.60
N ILE A 64 -5.61 -0.75 11.16
CA ILE A 64 -6.63 0.29 11.01
C ILE A 64 -7.57 0.27 12.21
N GLU A 65 -7.52 1.34 13.02
CA GLU A 65 -8.31 1.44 14.25
C GLU A 65 -9.82 1.62 13.96
N ASP A 66 -10.18 2.36 12.92
CA ASP A 66 -11.59 2.60 12.58
C ASP A 66 -12.21 1.42 11.82
N ARG A 67 -12.87 0.55 12.57
CA ARG A 67 -13.59 -0.63 12.05
C ARG A 67 -14.73 -0.28 11.09
N ARG A 68 -15.26 0.94 11.13
CA ARG A 68 -16.31 1.39 10.21
C ARG A 68 -15.78 1.54 8.81
N LEU A 69 -14.56 2.06 8.65
CA LEU A 69 -13.88 2.13 7.35
C LEU A 69 -13.67 0.74 6.75
N LEU A 70 -13.30 -0.24 7.58
CA LEU A 70 -13.05 -1.61 7.13
C LEU A 70 -14.30 -2.32 6.60
N LYS A 71 -15.47 -2.00 7.14
CA LYS A 71 -16.74 -2.63 6.72
C LYS A 71 -17.07 -2.37 5.25
N PHE A 72 -16.71 -1.20 4.73
CA PHE A 72 -17.00 -0.79 3.35
C PHE A 72 -15.76 -0.84 2.44
N ALA A 73 -14.57 -1.10 3.00
CA ALA A 73 -13.33 -1.12 2.26
C ALA A 73 -13.14 -2.45 1.52
N SER A 74 -12.94 -2.39 0.20
CA SER A 74 -12.47 -3.53 -0.57
C SER A 74 -11.06 -3.93 -0.14
N ARG A 75 -10.59 -5.12 -0.55
CA ARG A 75 -9.23 -5.58 -0.24
C ARG A 75 -8.15 -4.59 -0.64
N SER A 76 -8.24 -3.99 -1.83
CA SER A 76 -7.29 -2.98 -2.29
C SER A 76 -7.34 -1.68 -1.48
N HIS A 77 -8.53 -1.26 -1.05
CA HIS A 77 -8.65 -0.11 -0.15
C HIS A 77 -8.01 -0.38 1.21
N ARG A 78 -8.13 -1.59 1.74
CA ARG A 78 -7.48 -1.98 3.00
C ARG A 78 -5.97 -1.94 2.90
N PHE A 79 -5.38 -2.36 1.76
CA PHE A 79 -3.94 -2.23 1.52
C PHE A 79 -3.51 -0.76 1.47
N ALA A 80 -4.26 0.09 0.76
CA ALA A 80 -3.95 1.51 0.65
C ALA A 80 -4.04 2.23 2.00
N LEU A 81 -5.04 1.90 2.81
CA LEU A 81 -5.19 2.47 4.16
C LEU A 81 -4.04 2.05 5.07
N ALA A 82 -3.67 0.76 5.07
CA ALA A 82 -2.58 0.26 5.89
C ALA A 82 -1.23 0.86 5.50
N ALA A 83 -0.92 0.91 4.20
CA ALA A 83 0.30 1.55 3.72
C ALA A 83 0.32 3.06 3.99
N GLY A 84 -0.85 3.73 3.88
CA GLY A 84 -0.98 5.15 4.22
C GLY A 84 -0.72 5.44 5.70
N GLU A 85 -1.28 4.61 6.59
CA GLU A 85 -1.06 4.72 8.04
C GLU A 85 0.41 4.49 8.41
N GLU A 86 1.06 3.51 7.80
CA GLU A 86 2.49 3.26 7.98
C GLU A 86 3.32 4.47 7.51
N ALA A 87 3.03 5.01 6.33
CA ALA A 87 3.74 6.17 5.79
C ALA A 87 3.61 7.42 6.66
N LEU A 88 2.43 7.68 7.23
CA LEU A 88 2.20 8.79 8.17
C LEU A 88 2.99 8.59 9.47
N ARG A 89 3.03 7.36 9.96
CA ARG A 89 3.79 7.00 11.16
C ARG A 89 5.29 7.14 10.93
N ASP A 90 5.79 6.66 9.80
CA ASP A 90 7.20 6.77 9.41
C ASP A 90 7.62 8.23 9.23
N ALA A 91 6.76 9.06 8.65
CA ALA A 91 6.97 10.50 8.52
C ALA A 91 6.91 11.27 9.86
N GLY A 92 6.40 10.65 10.93
CA GLY A 92 6.15 11.33 12.21
C GLY A 92 5.05 12.39 12.13
N ILE A 93 4.16 12.30 11.15
CA ILE A 93 3.13 13.31 10.88
C ILE A 93 1.76 12.76 11.27
N ARG A 94 0.99 13.58 11.99
CA ARG A 94 -0.43 13.32 12.27
C ARG A 94 -1.28 14.40 11.60
N PRO A 95 -2.20 14.02 10.69
CA PRO A 95 -3.12 14.97 10.09
C PRO A 95 -4.04 15.57 11.17
N GLU A 96 -4.01 16.89 11.30
CA GLU A 96 -4.89 17.62 12.20
C GLU A 96 -6.02 18.31 11.44
N ASN A 97 -7.17 18.48 12.07
CA ASN A 97 -8.31 19.17 11.45
C ASN A 97 -7.98 20.61 11.00
N SER A 98 -7.11 21.29 11.74
CA SER A 98 -6.63 22.65 11.42
C SER A 98 -5.84 22.75 10.11
N THR A 99 -5.25 21.63 9.66
CA THR A 99 -4.40 21.60 8.45
C THR A 99 -5.06 20.88 7.28
N ARG A 100 -6.32 20.44 7.39
CA ARG A 100 -7.02 19.64 6.35
C ARG A 100 -6.95 20.23 4.95
N GLN A 101 -7.02 21.53 4.81
CA GLN A 101 -6.97 22.23 3.50
C GLN A 101 -5.61 22.14 2.81
N ARG A 102 -4.55 21.74 3.53
CA ARG A 102 -3.19 21.59 3.03
C ARG A 102 -2.84 20.16 2.64
N TRP A 103 -3.75 19.22 2.89
CA TRP A 103 -3.56 17.81 2.57
C TRP A 103 -4.18 17.46 1.24
N GLY A 104 -3.43 16.71 0.44
CA GLY A 104 -3.92 16.12 -0.79
C GLY A 104 -3.71 14.61 -0.74
N PHE A 105 -4.64 13.86 -1.30
CA PHE A 105 -4.55 12.42 -1.46
C PHE A 105 -4.64 12.08 -2.94
N LYS A 106 -3.58 11.53 -3.50
CA LYS A 106 -3.53 11.10 -4.89
C LYS A 106 -3.39 9.59 -4.96
N ILE A 107 -4.37 8.92 -5.54
CA ILE A 107 -4.34 7.49 -5.83
C ILE A 107 -4.04 7.29 -7.30
N GLY A 108 -3.11 6.40 -7.62
CA GLY A 108 -2.80 5.98 -8.97
C GLY A 108 -2.65 4.47 -9.07
N ARG A 109 -2.87 3.95 -10.28
CA ARG A 109 -2.56 2.57 -10.65
C ARG A 109 -1.51 2.62 -11.77
N ALA A 110 -0.74 1.55 -11.92
CA ALA A 110 0.23 1.42 -13.01
C ALA A 110 -0.40 1.59 -14.42
N SER A 111 -1.71 1.38 -14.52
CA SER A 111 -2.50 1.59 -15.74
C SER A 111 -3.06 3.01 -15.90
N CYS A 112 -2.90 3.89 -14.91
CA CYS A 112 -3.28 5.29 -15.05
C CYS A 112 -2.29 5.98 -15.98
N ARG A 113 -2.61 6.02 -17.28
CA ARG A 113 -1.92 6.91 -18.20
C ARG A 113 -2.33 8.35 -17.85
N GLU A 114 -1.41 9.09 -17.28
CA GLU A 114 -1.52 10.53 -17.26
C GLU A 114 -1.42 11.00 -18.71
N ARG A 115 -2.54 11.44 -19.29
CA ARG A 115 -2.48 12.22 -20.53
C ARG A 115 -2.03 13.62 -20.11
N VAL A 116 -0.82 13.96 -20.45
CA VAL A 116 -0.34 15.34 -20.45
C VAL A 116 -1.05 16.07 -21.59
#